data_97fe27c2d9a990c37dd6494196ee0308
#
_entry.id   97fe27c2d9a990c37dd6494196ee0308
#
_cell.length_a   1.000
_cell.length_b   1.000
_cell.length_c   1.000
_cell.angle_alpha   90.00
_cell.angle_beta   90.00
_cell.angle_gamma   90.00
#
_symmetry.space_group_name_H-M   'P 1'
#
loop_
_entity.id
_entity.type
_entity.pdbx_description
1 polymer ?
#
loop_
_entity_poly.entity_id
_entity_poly.type
_entity_poly.pdbx_seq_one_letter_code
_entity_poly.pdbx_strand_id
1 'polypeptide(L)'
;MNYQPQYKTIRCSALTDKQLEACSLLFSANYGEYSGKDDPKKQGQRIKLPAGYYRKMGENPNMYVSLCYNGDLLLGHAFFLKKILPNGEKCSWVTQLVVHYSYRNRGVATRLLQSAWGFSDYFAWGLATTNAVTVKTLESVTWREVDPMVIGKHLNEIGQLCDEIPFADKDYIRVDDSQSLIFTNFYPEFQKLKNSLTDVYVSRLGSIEDGCEWLAFTFQHQDMVFDEKHWEQMLDFSERQLKDAYSRMDMEEQGWTRYTSHEIDFVVNACALDKGSSVLDVGCGQGRHSLELAKRGYKNLTAYDFSPRLLDCAKSKADKGGYRIDFETKDCRHLRRGAMFDAVICLYDVIGSFRAYDDNISIIKSIRGVLNRGGRCVVSVMNMEITERQAINKVENVRKHPQALLKLKASNIMQSTGNVFNPEYYLLDTSSQLVYRKEQFEMDGELSSEYVIADYRFTRCQIIKAFEENGFKVLSADYVKLGAWDSPLVAGDDRGKEILLVAERI
;
A
#
# COMPACT_ATOMS: atom_id res chain seq x y z
N MET A 1 23.93 6.63 3.72
CA MET A 1 22.78 6.35 2.82
C MET A 1 21.50 6.40 3.63
N ASN A 2 20.51 7.18 3.22
CA ASN A 2 19.21 7.18 3.89
C ASN A 2 18.57 5.80 3.75
N TYR A 3 18.11 5.23 4.87
CA TYR A 3 17.41 3.95 4.89
C TYR A 3 15.98 4.15 4.39
N GLN A 4 15.76 3.84 3.12
CA GLN A 4 14.44 3.91 2.45
C GLN A 4 14.19 2.61 1.68
N PRO A 5 13.83 1.52 2.38
CA PRO A 5 13.62 0.23 1.75
C PRO A 5 12.39 0.25 0.85
N GLN A 6 12.56 -0.29 -0.36
CA GLN A 6 11.51 -0.51 -1.33
C GLN A 6 11.15 -1.98 -1.38
N TYR A 7 9.86 -2.27 -1.55
CA TYR A 7 9.33 -3.63 -1.60
C TYR A 7 8.65 -3.87 -2.94
N LYS A 8 8.92 -5.04 -3.53
CA LYS A 8 8.29 -5.47 -4.78
C LYS A 8 7.97 -6.96 -4.71
N THR A 9 6.76 -7.33 -5.09
CA THR A 9 6.34 -8.73 -5.24
C THR A 9 6.13 -9.03 -6.71
N ILE A 10 6.77 -10.11 -7.19
CA ILE A 10 6.71 -10.56 -8.59
C ILE A 10 6.63 -12.10 -8.65
N ARG A 11 6.26 -12.64 -9.81
CA ARG A 11 6.42 -14.08 -10.08
C ARG A 11 7.89 -14.45 -10.08
N CYS A 12 8.22 -15.67 -9.62
CA CYS A 12 9.59 -16.14 -9.63
C CYS A 12 10.14 -16.27 -11.07
N SER A 13 9.29 -16.52 -12.06
CA SER A 13 9.67 -16.54 -13.49
C SER A 13 10.13 -15.19 -14.03
N ALA A 14 9.76 -14.09 -13.39
CA ALA A 14 10.16 -12.72 -13.79
C ALA A 14 11.48 -12.25 -13.15
N LEU A 15 12.14 -13.09 -12.35
CA LEU A 15 13.45 -12.75 -11.77
C LEU A 15 14.53 -12.69 -12.83
N THR A 16 15.27 -11.58 -12.85
CA THR A 16 16.48 -11.45 -13.68
C THR A 16 17.65 -12.25 -13.11
N ASP A 17 18.63 -12.60 -13.93
CA ASP A 17 19.84 -13.32 -13.47
C ASP A 17 20.55 -12.59 -12.32
N LYS A 18 20.65 -11.27 -12.38
CA LYS A 18 21.19 -10.45 -11.26
C LYS A 18 20.40 -10.61 -9.97
N GLN A 19 19.09 -10.72 -10.04
CA GLN A 19 18.22 -10.93 -8.88
C GLN A 19 18.34 -12.36 -8.34
N LEU A 20 18.42 -13.36 -9.21
CA LEU A 20 18.65 -14.76 -8.82
C LEU A 20 19.97 -14.92 -8.05
N GLU A 21 21.04 -14.29 -8.54
CA GLU A 21 22.34 -14.27 -7.85
C GLU A 21 22.27 -13.53 -6.51
N ALA A 22 21.61 -12.38 -6.45
CA ALA A 22 21.44 -11.62 -5.22
C ALA A 22 20.66 -12.43 -4.15
N CYS A 23 19.61 -13.16 -4.53
CA CYS A 23 18.86 -14.06 -3.64
C CYS A 23 19.75 -15.19 -3.13
N SER A 24 20.54 -15.83 -4.01
CA SER A 24 21.49 -16.89 -3.67
C SER A 24 22.54 -16.42 -2.66
N LEU A 25 23.13 -15.25 -2.90
CA LEU A 25 24.14 -14.66 -1.99
C LEU A 25 23.53 -14.29 -0.64
N LEU A 26 22.36 -13.64 -0.65
CA LEU A 26 21.67 -13.26 0.58
C LEU A 26 21.34 -14.49 1.43
N PHE A 27 20.76 -15.54 0.82
CA PHE A 27 20.47 -16.78 1.50
C PHE A 27 21.73 -17.39 2.11
N SER A 28 22.76 -17.64 1.28
CA SER A 28 24.00 -18.30 1.68
C SER A 28 24.75 -17.58 2.81
N ALA A 29 24.60 -16.25 2.90
CA ALA A 29 25.21 -15.45 3.94
C ALA A 29 24.39 -15.34 5.23
N ASN A 30 23.06 -15.53 5.18
CA ASN A 30 22.17 -15.12 6.28
C ASN A 30 21.18 -16.18 6.77
N TYR A 31 21.02 -17.30 6.06
CA TYR A 31 19.98 -18.29 6.40
C TYR A 31 20.39 -19.13 7.61
N GLY A 32 21.52 -19.85 7.56
CA GLY A 32 21.97 -20.69 8.65
C GLY A 32 23.23 -21.49 8.35
N GLU A 33 23.60 -22.32 9.32
CA GLU A 33 24.72 -23.25 9.25
C GLU A 33 24.21 -24.67 9.51
N TYR A 34 24.88 -25.68 8.94
CA TYR A 34 24.57 -27.09 9.20
C TYR A 34 24.97 -27.47 10.64
N SER A 35 24.10 -28.20 11.33
CA SER A 35 24.42 -28.76 12.64
C SER A 35 25.42 -29.91 12.61
N GLY A 36 25.61 -30.54 11.43
CA GLY A 36 26.43 -31.72 11.25
C GLY A 36 25.74 -33.04 11.64
N LYS A 37 24.44 -33.00 11.97
CA LYS A 37 23.69 -34.20 12.36
C LYS A 37 23.40 -35.15 11.19
N ASP A 38 23.17 -34.57 10.00
CA ASP A 38 23.00 -35.33 8.76
C ASP A 38 24.34 -35.72 8.13
N ASP A 39 25.33 -34.83 8.21
CA ASP A 39 26.68 -35.03 7.68
C ASP A 39 27.68 -34.26 8.56
N PRO A 40 28.45 -34.96 9.43
CA PRO A 40 29.43 -34.34 10.31
C PRO A 40 30.49 -33.49 9.61
N LYS A 41 30.76 -33.76 8.31
CA LYS A 41 31.70 -32.97 7.51
C LYS A 41 31.19 -31.59 7.18
N LYS A 42 29.86 -31.37 7.25
CA LYS A 42 29.23 -30.08 6.98
C LYS A 42 29.05 -29.21 8.23
N GLN A 43 29.33 -29.73 9.41
CA GLN A 43 29.13 -29.01 10.67
C GLN A 43 29.75 -27.60 10.63
N GLY A 44 28.94 -26.59 10.94
CA GLY A 44 29.35 -25.18 10.94
C GLY A 44 29.54 -24.54 9.56
N GLN A 45 29.36 -25.31 8.47
CA GLN A 45 29.38 -24.74 7.14
C GLN A 45 28.06 -24.00 6.85
N ARG A 46 28.14 -22.89 6.11
CA ARG A 46 26.95 -22.16 5.64
C ARG A 46 26.11 -23.01 4.72
N ILE A 47 24.79 -23.00 4.95
CA ILE A 47 23.83 -23.57 4.03
C ILE A 47 23.77 -22.69 2.78
N LYS A 48 23.97 -23.26 1.60
CA LYS A 48 24.03 -22.53 0.34
C LYS A 48 22.99 -23.06 -0.64
N LEU A 49 22.33 -22.13 -1.34
CA LEU A 49 21.47 -22.44 -2.47
C LEU A 49 21.99 -21.71 -3.72
N PRO A 50 22.29 -22.41 -4.81
CA PRO A 50 22.77 -21.80 -6.04
C PRO A 50 21.65 -21.01 -6.74
N ALA A 51 21.98 -20.03 -7.58
CA ALA A 51 21.02 -19.26 -8.37
C ALA A 51 20.10 -20.15 -9.25
N GLY A 52 20.63 -21.31 -9.72
CA GLY A 52 19.85 -22.30 -10.46
C GLY A 52 18.68 -22.90 -9.68
N TYR A 53 18.76 -22.98 -8.34
CA TYR A 53 17.65 -23.41 -7.51
C TYR A 53 16.46 -22.42 -7.62
N TYR A 54 16.72 -21.13 -7.55
CA TYR A 54 15.68 -20.09 -7.69
C TYR A 54 15.11 -20.03 -9.10
N ARG A 55 15.94 -20.30 -10.11
CA ARG A 55 15.48 -20.42 -11.51
C ARG A 55 14.48 -21.57 -11.65
N LYS A 56 14.77 -22.71 -11.06
CA LYS A 56 13.86 -23.86 -11.05
C LYS A 56 12.55 -23.56 -10.31
N MET A 57 12.57 -22.80 -9.24
CA MET A 57 11.34 -22.33 -8.59
C MET A 57 10.46 -21.51 -9.54
N GLY A 58 11.06 -20.76 -10.48
CA GLY A 58 10.34 -20.00 -11.50
C GLY A 58 9.62 -20.84 -12.56
N GLU A 59 9.88 -22.15 -12.63
CA GLU A 59 9.13 -23.06 -13.51
C GLU A 59 7.71 -23.34 -12.98
N ASN A 60 7.48 -23.16 -11.67
CA ASN A 60 6.14 -23.24 -11.09
C ASN A 60 5.42 -21.87 -11.22
N PRO A 61 4.31 -21.79 -11.98
CA PRO A 61 3.59 -20.54 -12.19
C PRO A 61 2.94 -19.97 -10.92
N ASN A 62 2.81 -20.78 -9.87
CA ASN A 62 2.24 -20.40 -8.58
C ASN A 62 3.28 -19.86 -7.60
N MET A 63 4.56 -19.85 -7.99
CA MET A 63 5.64 -19.34 -7.13
C MET A 63 5.91 -17.87 -7.36
N TYR A 64 5.94 -17.13 -6.25
CA TYR A 64 6.17 -15.71 -6.17
C TYR A 64 7.32 -15.38 -5.23
N VAL A 65 7.86 -14.17 -5.36
CA VAL A 65 8.87 -13.65 -4.45
C VAL A 65 8.56 -12.19 -4.11
N SER A 66 8.63 -11.87 -2.82
CA SER A 66 8.73 -10.48 -2.32
C SER A 66 10.20 -10.15 -2.08
N LEU A 67 10.65 -9.03 -2.60
CA LEU A 67 12.01 -8.52 -2.51
C LEU A 67 12.01 -7.19 -1.76
N CYS A 68 13.01 -6.98 -0.90
CA CYS A 68 13.24 -5.73 -0.21
C CYS A 68 14.61 -5.17 -0.59
N TYR A 69 14.66 -4.01 -1.20
CA TYR A 69 15.88 -3.33 -1.60
C TYR A 69 16.08 -1.99 -0.88
N ASN A 70 17.33 -1.61 -0.64
CA ASN A 70 17.73 -0.24 -0.31
C ASN A 70 18.81 0.21 -1.31
N GLY A 71 18.39 1.00 -2.30
CA GLY A 71 19.19 1.19 -3.52
C GLY A 71 19.37 -0.16 -4.25
N ASP A 72 20.61 -0.51 -4.60
CA ASP A 72 20.93 -1.78 -5.26
C ASP A 72 21.11 -2.98 -4.31
N LEU A 73 21.12 -2.74 -3.00
CA LEU A 73 21.36 -3.79 -2.00
C LEU A 73 20.06 -4.54 -1.67
N LEU A 74 20.03 -5.85 -1.90
CA LEU A 74 18.95 -6.73 -1.45
C LEU A 74 19.06 -6.96 0.05
N LEU A 75 18.06 -6.47 0.81
CA LEU A 75 18.00 -6.57 2.27
C LEU A 75 17.26 -7.82 2.76
N GLY A 76 16.36 -8.34 1.95
CA GLY A 76 15.55 -9.51 2.29
C GLY A 76 14.72 -10.00 1.11
N HIS A 77 14.33 -11.27 1.21
CA HIS A 77 13.37 -11.88 0.30
C HIS A 77 12.43 -12.84 1.02
N ALA A 78 11.23 -13.02 0.47
CA ALA A 78 10.30 -14.07 0.85
C ALA A 78 9.81 -14.78 -0.42
N PHE A 79 10.15 -16.05 -0.58
CA PHE A 79 9.59 -16.92 -1.62
C PHE A 79 8.34 -17.60 -1.08
N PHE A 80 7.28 -17.65 -1.88
CA PHE A 80 6.00 -18.19 -1.44
C PHE A 80 5.16 -18.72 -2.59
N LEU A 81 4.39 -19.75 -2.29
CA LEU A 81 3.36 -20.31 -3.14
C LEU A 81 2.06 -19.52 -2.97
N LYS A 82 1.36 -19.23 -4.07
CA LYS A 82 -0.06 -18.85 -4.09
C LYS A 82 -0.83 -19.89 -4.88
N LYS A 83 -1.80 -20.55 -4.25
CA LYS A 83 -2.57 -21.61 -4.91
C LYS A 83 -4.06 -21.42 -4.67
N ILE A 84 -4.84 -21.64 -5.71
CA ILE A 84 -6.29 -21.83 -5.60
C ILE A 84 -6.53 -23.33 -5.52
N LEU A 85 -7.13 -23.78 -4.43
CA LEU A 85 -7.48 -25.18 -4.23
C LEU A 85 -8.69 -25.57 -5.11
N PRO A 86 -8.93 -26.88 -5.34
CA PRO A 86 -10.07 -27.35 -6.13
C PRO A 86 -11.44 -26.88 -5.61
N ASN A 87 -11.57 -26.59 -4.32
CA ASN A 87 -12.77 -26.02 -3.72
C ASN A 87 -12.91 -24.50 -3.91
N GLY A 88 -11.97 -23.85 -4.61
CA GLY A 88 -11.94 -22.42 -4.89
C GLY A 88 -11.26 -21.57 -3.81
N GLU A 89 -10.81 -22.16 -2.72
CA GLU A 89 -10.13 -21.46 -1.63
C GLU A 89 -8.72 -21.05 -2.02
N LYS A 90 -8.31 -19.84 -1.66
CA LYS A 90 -6.99 -19.30 -1.92
C LYS A 90 -6.08 -19.53 -0.72
N CYS A 91 -4.95 -20.16 -0.93
CA CYS A 91 -3.95 -20.42 0.10
C CYS A 91 -2.59 -19.87 -0.29
N SER A 92 -1.76 -19.56 0.70
CA SER A 92 -0.38 -19.19 0.50
C SER A 92 0.53 -19.88 1.50
N TRP A 93 1.70 -20.31 1.03
CA TRP A 93 2.74 -20.92 1.86
C TRP A 93 4.09 -20.26 1.60
N VAL A 94 4.69 -19.66 2.61
CA VAL A 94 6.06 -19.13 2.52
C VAL A 94 7.06 -20.25 2.61
N THR A 95 7.78 -20.46 1.53
CA THR A 95 8.79 -21.53 1.41
C THR A 95 10.18 -21.08 1.89
N GLN A 96 10.43 -19.78 1.87
CA GLN A 96 11.69 -19.21 2.32
C GLN A 96 11.52 -17.76 2.74
N LEU A 97 12.04 -17.38 3.90
CA LEU A 97 12.08 -15.99 4.39
C LEU A 97 13.47 -15.68 4.92
N VAL A 98 14.17 -14.77 4.27
CA VAL A 98 15.56 -14.40 4.63
C VAL A 98 15.69 -12.89 4.75
N VAL A 99 16.33 -12.44 5.82
CA VAL A 99 16.67 -11.03 6.03
C VAL A 99 18.15 -10.92 6.36
N HIS A 100 18.83 -10.01 5.70
CA HIS A 100 20.24 -9.69 5.94
C HIS A 100 20.46 -9.37 7.42
N TYR A 101 21.46 -9.94 8.04
CA TYR A 101 21.67 -9.91 9.49
C TYR A 101 21.71 -8.49 10.08
N SER A 102 22.31 -7.51 9.37
CA SER A 102 22.40 -6.11 9.80
C SER A 102 21.05 -5.36 9.73
N TYR A 103 20.04 -5.93 9.10
CA TYR A 103 18.72 -5.33 8.93
C TYR A 103 17.60 -6.11 9.63
N ARG A 104 17.95 -7.10 10.44
CA ARG A 104 17.01 -7.80 11.34
C ARG A 104 16.48 -6.83 12.40
N ASN A 105 15.33 -7.14 12.98
CA ASN A 105 14.62 -6.32 13.97
C ASN A 105 14.25 -4.89 13.51
N ARG A 106 14.19 -4.67 12.18
CA ARG A 106 13.77 -3.40 11.55
C ARG A 106 12.45 -3.54 10.79
N GLY A 107 11.69 -4.60 11.01
CA GLY A 107 10.41 -4.86 10.37
C GLY A 107 10.50 -5.33 8.91
N VAL A 108 11.70 -5.70 8.40
CA VAL A 108 11.88 -6.14 7.00
C VAL A 108 11.08 -7.41 6.73
N ALA A 109 11.13 -8.42 7.58
CA ALA A 109 10.37 -9.67 7.42
C ALA A 109 8.86 -9.40 7.38
N THR A 110 8.36 -8.63 8.33
CA THR A 110 6.93 -8.25 8.41
C THR A 110 6.48 -7.58 7.10
N ARG A 111 7.25 -6.62 6.59
CA ARG A 111 6.90 -5.90 5.34
C ARG A 111 7.05 -6.75 4.09
N LEU A 112 7.95 -7.74 4.07
CA LEU A 112 8.02 -8.72 2.98
C LEU A 112 6.74 -9.55 2.92
N LEU A 113 6.22 -10.03 4.05
CA LEU A 113 4.95 -10.76 4.10
C LEU A 113 3.75 -9.84 3.82
N GLN A 114 3.77 -8.60 4.29
CA GLN A 114 2.75 -7.60 3.93
C GLN A 114 2.76 -7.31 2.42
N SER A 115 3.94 -7.25 1.78
CA SER A 115 4.06 -7.10 0.33
C SER A 115 3.57 -8.34 -0.43
N ALA A 116 3.73 -9.54 0.17
CA ALA A 116 3.25 -10.80 -0.41
C ALA A 116 1.73 -10.92 -0.36
N TRP A 117 1.12 -10.56 0.76
CA TRP A 117 -0.27 -10.87 1.05
C TRP A 117 -1.18 -9.64 1.08
N GLY A 118 -0.68 -8.47 1.49
CA GLY A 118 -1.49 -7.28 1.66
C GLY A 118 -2.64 -7.50 2.64
N PHE A 119 -3.80 -6.96 2.29
CA PHE A 119 -5.07 -7.17 2.99
C PHE A 119 -5.90 -8.29 2.35
N SER A 120 -5.23 -9.34 1.84
CA SER A 120 -5.90 -10.46 1.17
C SER A 120 -6.84 -11.22 2.12
N ASP A 121 -7.93 -11.70 1.54
CA ASP A 121 -8.90 -12.58 2.21
C ASP A 121 -8.62 -14.04 1.80
N TYR A 122 -7.40 -14.52 2.05
CA TYR A 122 -7.05 -15.91 1.77
C TYR A 122 -7.64 -16.82 2.83
N PHE A 123 -7.99 -18.05 2.43
CA PHE A 123 -8.42 -19.09 3.34
C PHE A 123 -7.33 -19.44 4.36
N ALA A 124 -6.07 -19.57 3.89
CA ALA A 124 -4.95 -19.94 4.74
C ALA A 124 -3.63 -19.26 4.33
N TRP A 125 -2.83 -18.93 5.35
CA TRP A 125 -1.44 -18.46 5.24
C TRP A 125 -0.56 -19.35 6.09
N GLY A 126 0.55 -19.85 5.53
CA GLY A 126 1.40 -20.78 6.24
C GLY A 126 2.87 -20.69 5.91
N LEU A 127 3.64 -21.39 6.72
CA LEU A 127 5.08 -21.61 6.56
C LEU A 127 5.55 -22.82 7.38
N ALA A 128 6.73 -23.34 7.05
CA ALA A 128 7.48 -24.24 7.92
C ALA A 128 8.73 -23.51 8.42
N THR A 129 9.08 -23.64 9.69
CA THR A 129 10.23 -22.94 10.27
C THR A 129 10.67 -23.51 11.61
N THR A 130 11.97 -23.40 11.88
CA THR A 130 12.54 -23.62 13.22
C THR A 130 12.66 -22.33 14.04
N ASN A 131 12.26 -21.18 13.45
CA ASN A 131 12.49 -19.85 14.04
C ASN A 131 11.20 -19.27 14.60
N ALA A 132 11.13 -19.15 15.93
CA ALA A 132 10.01 -18.56 16.66
C ALA A 132 9.63 -17.14 16.18
N VAL A 133 10.62 -16.33 15.78
CA VAL A 133 10.38 -14.97 15.27
C VAL A 133 9.62 -15.03 13.92
N THR A 134 9.85 -16.05 13.11
CA THR A 134 9.14 -16.25 11.84
C THR A 134 7.67 -16.59 12.08
N VAL A 135 7.38 -17.48 13.05
CA VAL A 135 6.00 -17.79 13.48
C VAL A 135 5.31 -16.53 13.99
N LYS A 136 5.99 -15.76 14.86
CA LYS A 136 5.44 -14.49 15.36
C LYS A 136 5.18 -13.47 14.25
N THR A 137 6.03 -13.46 13.22
CA THR A 137 5.82 -12.57 12.05
C THR A 137 4.58 -12.98 11.27
N LEU A 138 4.34 -14.28 11.04
CA LEU A 138 3.12 -14.80 10.42
C LEU A 138 1.88 -14.36 11.20
N GLU A 139 1.86 -14.61 12.52
CA GLU A 139 0.73 -14.23 13.38
C GLU A 139 0.46 -12.72 13.34
N SER A 140 1.52 -11.91 13.37
CA SER A 140 1.39 -10.45 13.34
C SER A 140 0.81 -9.94 12.03
N VAL A 141 1.18 -10.52 10.89
CA VAL A 141 0.70 -10.08 9.57
C VAL A 141 -0.71 -10.57 9.27
N THR A 142 -1.08 -11.73 9.78
CA THR A 142 -2.42 -12.30 9.58
C THR A 142 -3.40 -11.95 10.69
N TRP A 143 -2.93 -11.34 11.79
CA TRP A 143 -3.68 -11.05 13.03
C TRP A 143 -4.36 -12.30 13.63
N ARG A 144 -3.76 -13.47 13.49
CA ARG A 144 -4.29 -14.73 13.98
C ARG A 144 -3.20 -15.53 14.66
N GLU A 145 -3.57 -16.27 15.67
CA GLU A 145 -2.63 -17.16 16.35
C GLU A 145 -2.52 -18.49 15.63
N VAL A 146 -1.31 -19.03 15.57
CA VAL A 146 -1.06 -20.40 15.09
C VAL A 146 -1.56 -21.37 16.17
N ASP A 147 -2.53 -22.21 15.81
CA ASP A 147 -3.18 -23.17 16.71
C ASP A 147 -3.16 -24.57 16.08
N PRO A 148 -2.46 -25.55 16.72
CA PRO A 148 -2.41 -26.93 16.24
C PRO A 148 -3.79 -27.57 16.06
N MET A 149 -4.75 -27.27 16.94
CA MET A 149 -6.12 -27.80 16.84
C MET A 149 -6.84 -27.32 15.59
N VAL A 150 -6.57 -26.07 15.17
CA VAL A 150 -7.13 -25.53 13.92
C VAL A 150 -6.39 -26.11 12.72
N ILE A 151 -5.06 -26.21 12.77
CA ILE A 151 -4.23 -26.82 11.72
C ILE A 151 -4.69 -28.25 11.47
N GLY A 152 -4.92 -29.03 12.53
CA GLY A 152 -5.38 -30.42 12.46
C GLY A 152 -6.69 -30.62 11.70
N LYS A 153 -7.57 -29.61 11.71
CA LYS A 153 -8.86 -29.66 10.96
C LYS A 153 -8.67 -29.41 9.46
N HIS A 154 -7.52 -28.87 9.04
CA HIS A 154 -7.25 -28.46 7.66
C HIS A 154 -6.04 -29.17 7.02
N LEU A 155 -5.70 -30.37 7.51
CA LEU A 155 -4.60 -31.15 6.97
C LEU A 155 -4.79 -31.55 5.51
N ASN A 156 -6.04 -31.68 5.04
CA ASN A 156 -6.33 -31.97 3.65
C ASN A 156 -5.95 -30.80 2.73
N GLU A 157 -6.29 -29.57 3.10
CA GLU A 157 -5.95 -28.36 2.36
C GLU A 157 -4.44 -28.12 2.38
N ILE A 158 -3.80 -28.29 3.53
CA ILE A 158 -2.34 -28.19 3.68
C ILE A 158 -1.63 -29.25 2.84
N GLY A 159 -2.13 -30.50 2.85
CA GLY A 159 -1.59 -31.60 2.03
C GLY A 159 -1.59 -31.29 0.54
N GLN A 160 -2.65 -30.62 0.05
CA GLN A 160 -2.71 -30.19 -1.35
C GLN A 160 -1.64 -29.11 -1.69
N LEU A 161 -1.17 -28.32 -0.71
CA LEU A 161 -0.08 -27.38 -0.93
C LEU A 161 1.28 -28.11 -0.97
N CYS A 162 1.45 -29.18 -0.19
CA CYS A 162 2.68 -29.97 -0.17
C CYS A 162 3.06 -30.51 -1.55
N ASP A 163 2.08 -30.83 -2.39
CA ASP A 163 2.31 -31.35 -3.75
C ASP A 163 3.15 -30.40 -4.64
N GLU A 164 3.22 -29.12 -4.29
CA GLU A 164 3.98 -28.09 -5.05
C GLU A 164 5.24 -27.61 -4.31
N ILE A 165 5.52 -28.12 -3.13
CA ILE A 165 6.64 -27.66 -2.29
C ILE A 165 7.66 -28.80 -2.15
N PRO A 166 8.87 -28.67 -2.73
CA PRO A 166 9.81 -29.81 -2.89
C PRO A 166 10.30 -30.45 -1.57
N PHE A 167 10.22 -29.71 -0.45
CA PHE A 167 10.68 -30.20 0.85
C PHE A 167 9.52 -30.60 1.77
N ALA A 168 8.28 -30.42 1.35
CA ALA A 168 7.08 -30.73 2.14
C ALA A 168 6.40 -31.99 1.61
N ASP A 169 6.20 -32.95 2.49
CA ASP A 169 5.45 -34.17 2.20
C ASP A 169 4.36 -34.31 3.26
N LYS A 170 3.12 -34.43 2.82
CA LYS A 170 1.95 -34.57 3.69
C LYS A 170 2.04 -35.76 4.65
N ASP A 171 2.70 -36.85 4.21
CA ASP A 171 2.82 -38.08 5.00
C ASP A 171 3.77 -37.90 6.19
N TYR A 172 4.56 -36.84 6.21
CA TYR A 172 5.45 -36.45 7.30
C TYR A 172 4.93 -35.31 8.18
N ILE A 173 3.66 -34.96 8.07
CA ILE A 173 3.02 -33.98 8.95
C ILE A 173 2.54 -34.69 10.22
N ARG A 174 2.88 -34.09 11.38
CA ARG A 174 2.45 -34.54 12.71
C ARG A 174 1.79 -33.39 13.42
N VAL A 175 0.47 -33.44 13.55
CA VAL A 175 -0.34 -32.41 14.21
C VAL A 175 -1.32 -33.07 15.16
N ASP A 176 -1.28 -32.67 16.41
CA ASP A 176 -2.24 -33.01 17.45
C ASP A 176 -2.47 -31.77 18.36
N ASP A 177 -3.12 -31.95 19.51
CA ASP A 177 -3.41 -30.85 20.44
C ASP A 177 -2.17 -30.28 21.15
N SER A 178 -1.03 -30.93 21.05
CA SER A 178 0.23 -30.56 21.73
C SER A 178 1.37 -30.17 20.78
N GLN A 179 1.23 -30.45 19.46
CA GLN A 179 2.28 -30.22 18.50
C GLN A 179 1.76 -29.93 17.08
N SER A 180 2.58 -29.20 16.31
CA SER A 180 2.40 -29.01 14.87
C SER A 180 3.76 -29.00 14.18
N LEU A 181 4.15 -30.16 13.64
CA LEU A 181 5.46 -30.41 13.07
C LEU A 181 5.34 -30.97 11.64
N ILE A 182 6.35 -30.69 10.84
CA ILE A 182 6.58 -31.34 9.55
C ILE A 182 8.05 -31.76 9.45
N PHE A 183 8.31 -32.98 8.96
CA PHE A 183 9.67 -33.42 8.67
C PHE A 183 10.09 -32.89 7.29
N THR A 184 11.11 -32.05 7.26
CA THR A 184 11.63 -31.41 6.04
C THR A 184 13.04 -31.85 5.69
N ASN A 185 13.61 -32.77 6.48
CA ASN A 185 15.02 -33.18 6.41
C ASN A 185 16.01 -32.01 6.53
N PHE A 186 15.65 -31.00 7.32
CA PHE A 186 16.44 -29.81 7.55
C PHE A 186 17.06 -29.85 8.95
N TYR A 187 18.37 -29.69 9.04
CA TYR A 187 19.14 -29.82 10.28
C TYR A 187 19.97 -28.56 10.56
N PRO A 188 19.34 -27.44 10.92
CA PRO A 188 20.07 -26.21 11.24
C PRO A 188 20.67 -26.26 12.66
N GLU A 189 21.65 -25.42 12.92
CA GLU A 189 22.19 -25.26 14.26
C GLU A 189 21.27 -24.40 15.14
N PHE A 190 20.54 -25.03 16.07
CA PHE A 190 19.56 -24.37 16.94
C PHE A 190 20.15 -23.58 18.12
N GLN A 191 21.39 -23.82 18.53
CA GLN A 191 21.94 -23.25 19.78
C GLN A 191 21.97 -21.72 19.79
N LYS A 192 22.01 -21.07 18.65
CA LYS A 192 22.02 -19.59 18.52
C LYS A 192 20.62 -18.95 18.49
N LEU A 193 19.54 -19.73 18.46
CA LEU A 193 18.17 -19.23 18.29
C LEU A 193 17.32 -19.25 19.58
N LYS A 194 17.86 -19.76 20.71
CA LYS A 194 17.12 -19.82 21.97
C LYS A 194 16.87 -18.44 22.54
N ASN A 195 15.60 -18.09 22.70
CA ASN A 195 15.12 -16.90 23.40
C ASN A 195 13.77 -17.22 24.07
N SER A 196 13.28 -16.34 24.93
CA SER A 196 11.99 -16.50 25.61
C SER A 196 10.82 -16.77 24.68
N LEU A 197 10.84 -16.26 23.45
CA LEU A 197 9.83 -16.49 22.44
C LEU A 197 9.86 -17.94 21.93
N THR A 198 11.04 -18.55 21.87
CA THR A 198 11.19 -19.98 21.50
C THR A 198 10.45 -20.87 22.49
N ASP A 199 10.56 -20.61 23.80
CA ASP A 199 9.89 -21.40 24.83
C ASP A 199 8.36 -21.32 24.70
N VAL A 200 7.81 -20.17 24.33
CA VAL A 200 6.37 -19.99 24.07
C VAL A 200 5.91 -20.91 22.93
N TYR A 201 6.63 -20.96 21.82
CA TYR A 201 6.23 -21.80 20.68
C TYR A 201 6.52 -23.28 20.90
N VAL A 202 7.58 -23.62 21.64
CA VAL A 202 7.80 -25.00 22.08
C VAL A 202 6.62 -25.49 22.92
N SER A 203 6.10 -24.67 23.83
CA SER A 203 4.92 -25.01 24.62
C SER A 203 3.66 -25.17 23.78
N ARG A 204 3.51 -24.41 22.69
CA ARG A 204 2.31 -24.39 21.85
C ARG A 204 2.37 -25.36 20.67
N LEU A 205 3.52 -25.46 20.01
CA LEU A 205 3.70 -26.18 18.75
C LEU A 205 4.56 -27.46 18.91
N GLY A 206 4.96 -27.78 20.14
CA GLY A 206 5.82 -28.92 20.47
C GLY A 206 7.32 -28.60 20.31
N SER A 207 8.13 -29.48 20.90
CA SER A 207 9.59 -29.44 20.74
C SER A 207 9.98 -29.87 19.34
N ILE A 208 10.89 -29.10 18.71
CA ILE A 208 11.39 -29.44 17.38
C ILE A 208 12.33 -30.64 17.49
N GLU A 209 11.98 -31.71 16.79
CA GLU A 209 12.80 -32.90 16.63
C GLU A 209 13.82 -32.70 15.50
N ASP A 210 14.83 -33.58 15.42
CA ASP A 210 15.83 -33.55 14.37
C ASP A 210 15.19 -33.75 12.98
N GLY A 211 15.52 -32.87 12.05
CA GLY A 211 14.96 -32.85 10.70
C GLY A 211 13.54 -32.30 10.60
N CYS A 212 12.92 -31.90 11.72
CA CYS A 212 11.58 -31.32 11.74
C CYS A 212 11.62 -29.79 11.85
N GLU A 213 10.53 -29.18 11.40
CA GLU A 213 10.20 -27.76 11.58
C GLU A 213 8.78 -27.63 12.15
N TRP A 214 8.49 -26.53 12.83
CA TRP A 214 7.09 -26.18 13.11
C TRP A 214 6.34 -25.96 11.81
N LEU A 215 5.19 -26.61 11.68
CA LEU A 215 4.20 -26.34 10.65
C LEU A 215 3.25 -25.26 11.20
N ALA A 216 3.39 -24.05 10.73
CA ALA A 216 2.64 -22.91 11.21
C ALA A 216 1.67 -22.40 10.13
N PHE A 217 0.37 -22.49 10.43
CA PHE A 217 -0.71 -21.98 9.60
C PHE A 217 -1.69 -21.15 10.40
N THR A 218 -2.24 -20.12 9.78
CA THR A 218 -3.37 -19.35 10.25
C THR A 218 -4.48 -19.38 9.19
N PHE A 219 -5.74 -19.29 9.62
CA PHE A 219 -6.89 -19.47 8.74
C PHE A 219 -7.87 -18.30 8.86
N GLN A 220 -8.52 -17.93 7.76
CA GLN A 220 -9.45 -16.80 7.65
C GLN A 220 -10.54 -16.81 8.73
N HIS A 221 -11.07 -17.98 9.06
CA HIS A 221 -12.16 -18.15 10.02
C HIS A 221 -11.76 -18.06 11.50
N GLN A 222 -10.44 -18.04 11.80
CA GLN A 222 -9.99 -17.84 13.19
C GLN A 222 -10.29 -16.42 13.68
N ASP A 223 -10.50 -16.28 14.96
CA ASP A 223 -10.65 -15.00 15.61
C ASP A 223 -9.38 -14.13 15.42
N MET A 224 -9.59 -12.86 15.12
CA MET A 224 -8.49 -11.93 14.96
C MET A 224 -8.02 -11.41 16.30
N VAL A 225 -6.71 -11.50 16.54
CA VAL A 225 -6.03 -10.81 17.63
C VAL A 225 -5.62 -9.43 17.12
N PHE A 226 -6.50 -8.44 17.32
CA PHE A 226 -6.28 -7.10 16.82
C PHE A 226 -5.19 -6.39 17.63
N ASP A 227 -4.17 -5.89 16.94
CA ASP A 227 -3.12 -5.02 17.46
C ASP A 227 -3.16 -3.69 16.69
N GLU A 228 -3.57 -2.62 17.37
CA GLU A 228 -3.73 -1.29 16.77
C GLU A 228 -2.45 -0.77 16.13
N LYS A 229 -1.30 -0.98 16.78
CA LYS A 229 -0.02 -0.52 16.26
C LYS A 229 0.36 -1.23 14.97
N HIS A 230 0.18 -2.54 14.90
CA HIS A 230 0.42 -3.32 13.68
C HIS A 230 -0.55 -2.95 12.57
N TRP A 231 -1.82 -2.73 12.92
CA TRP A 231 -2.84 -2.27 11.98
C TRP A 231 -2.46 -0.96 11.31
N GLU A 232 -2.11 0.07 12.10
CA GLU A 232 -1.68 1.35 11.56
C GLU A 232 -0.41 1.23 10.70
N GLN A 233 0.58 0.45 11.15
CA GLN A 233 1.80 0.20 10.37
C GLN A 233 1.50 -0.48 9.03
N MET A 234 0.53 -1.38 8.98
CA MET A 234 0.13 -2.06 7.76
C MET A 234 -0.66 -1.13 6.83
N LEU A 235 -1.54 -0.29 7.35
CA LEU A 235 -2.21 0.76 6.56
C LEU A 235 -1.19 1.74 5.97
N ASP A 236 -0.22 2.20 6.76
CA ASP A 236 0.84 3.10 6.28
C ASP A 236 1.72 2.46 5.20
N PHE A 237 2.03 1.17 5.35
CA PHE A 237 2.77 0.42 4.35
C PHE A 237 1.96 0.28 3.06
N SER A 238 0.72 -0.12 3.18
CA SER A 238 -0.23 -0.30 2.10
C SER A 238 -0.41 0.99 1.29
N GLU A 239 -0.66 2.09 1.97
CA GLU A 239 -0.81 3.41 1.36
C GLU A 239 0.44 3.86 0.58
N ARG A 240 1.64 3.59 1.13
CA ARG A 240 2.90 3.88 0.41
C ARG A 240 3.05 3.04 -0.86
N GLN A 241 2.68 1.74 -0.82
CA GLN A 241 2.73 0.88 -1.99
C GLN A 241 1.77 1.36 -3.08
N LEU A 242 0.56 1.79 -2.70
CA LEU A 242 -0.41 2.35 -3.63
C LEU A 242 0.05 3.69 -4.22
N LYS A 243 0.61 4.59 -3.41
CA LYS A 243 1.16 5.87 -3.88
C LYS A 243 2.35 5.67 -4.83
N ASP A 244 3.22 4.68 -4.57
CA ASP A 244 4.30 4.33 -5.50
C ASP A 244 3.75 3.76 -6.82
N ALA A 245 2.81 2.83 -6.76
CA ALA A 245 2.15 2.28 -7.95
C ALA A 245 1.45 3.38 -8.77
N TYR A 246 0.67 4.24 -8.09
CA TYR A 246 -0.01 5.38 -8.70
C TYR A 246 0.98 6.33 -9.42
N SER A 247 2.14 6.59 -8.82
CA SER A 247 3.17 7.44 -9.43
C SER A 247 3.75 6.89 -10.74
N ARG A 248 3.52 5.61 -11.04
CA ARG A 248 3.99 4.92 -12.26
C ARG A 248 2.93 4.81 -13.35
N MET A 249 1.68 5.16 -13.03
CA MET A 249 0.59 5.11 -14.01
C MET A 249 0.74 6.17 -15.09
N ASP A 250 0.28 5.85 -16.30
CA ASP A 250 0.06 6.87 -17.31
C ASP A 250 -1.23 7.63 -16.97
N MET A 251 -1.07 8.90 -16.59
CA MET A 251 -2.17 9.77 -16.22
C MET A 251 -2.88 10.38 -17.43
N GLU A 252 -2.27 10.37 -18.62
CA GLU A 252 -2.85 11.00 -19.82
C GLU A 252 -4.06 10.21 -20.35
N GLU A 253 -4.07 8.90 -20.11
CA GLU A 253 -5.16 8.02 -20.51
C GLU A 253 -6.38 8.07 -19.56
N GLN A 254 -6.24 8.73 -18.42
CA GLN A 254 -7.30 8.76 -17.42
C GLN A 254 -8.48 9.67 -17.82
N GLY A 255 -9.70 9.20 -17.56
CA GLY A 255 -10.91 9.91 -17.98
C GLY A 255 -11.05 11.34 -17.45
N TRP A 256 -10.49 11.62 -16.27
CA TRP A 256 -10.55 12.95 -15.65
C TRP A 256 -9.58 13.97 -16.27
N THR A 257 -8.54 13.55 -16.97
CA THR A 257 -7.58 14.48 -17.60
C THR A 257 -8.12 15.18 -18.84
N ARG A 258 -9.16 14.63 -19.44
CA ARG A 258 -9.77 15.15 -20.68
C ARG A 258 -10.39 16.56 -20.54
N TYR A 259 -10.68 16.96 -19.31
CA TYR A 259 -11.39 18.23 -19.04
C TYR A 259 -10.48 19.34 -18.53
N THR A 260 -9.17 19.13 -18.50
CA THR A 260 -8.18 20.07 -17.97
C THR A 260 -8.35 21.50 -18.51
N SER A 261 -8.66 21.65 -19.79
CA SER A 261 -8.89 22.98 -20.39
C SER A 261 -10.08 23.70 -19.79
N HIS A 262 -11.23 23.03 -19.64
CA HIS A 262 -12.43 23.60 -19.02
C HIS A 262 -12.23 23.91 -17.53
N GLU A 263 -11.50 23.05 -16.83
CA GLU A 263 -11.15 23.26 -15.41
C GLU A 263 -10.32 24.52 -15.25
N ILE A 264 -9.36 24.76 -16.16
CA ILE A 264 -8.57 26.00 -16.14
C ILE A 264 -9.38 27.22 -16.57
N ASP A 265 -10.37 27.11 -17.47
CA ASP A 265 -11.31 28.21 -17.74
C ASP A 265 -12.04 28.62 -16.47
N PHE A 266 -12.54 27.65 -15.70
CA PHE A 266 -13.17 27.93 -14.40
C PHE A 266 -12.20 28.59 -13.43
N VAL A 267 -10.99 28.07 -13.26
CA VAL A 267 -9.96 28.60 -12.34
C VAL A 267 -9.61 30.05 -12.68
N VAL A 268 -9.37 30.33 -13.96
CA VAL A 268 -9.02 31.69 -14.44
C VAL A 268 -10.11 32.68 -14.10
N ASN A 269 -11.38 32.30 -14.34
CA ASN A 269 -12.53 33.16 -14.04
C ASN A 269 -12.76 33.34 -12.54
N ALA A 270 -12.76 32.23 -11.76
CA ALA A 270 -13.00 32.23 -10.32
C ALA A 270 -11.94 33.02 -9.54
N CYS A 271 -10.67 32.92 -9.95
CA CYS A 271 -9.57 33.66 -9.35
C CYS A 271 -9.30 35.01 -9.99
N ALA A 272 -10.04 35.40 -11.05
CA ALA A 272 -9.85 36.63 -11.81
C ALA A 272 -8.38 36.83 -12.26
N LEU A 273 -7.77 35.76 -12.83
CA LEU A 273 -6.36 35.76 -13.18
C LEU A 273 -6.08 36.57 -14.46
N ASP A 274 -5.03 37.36 -14.44
CA ASP A 274 -4.38 37.91 -15.61
C ASP A 274 -3.03 37.21 -15.91
N LYS A 275 -2.38 37.56 -17.02
CA LYS A 275 -1.13 36.91 -17.43
C LYS A 275 0.06 37.19 -16.51
N GLY A 276 -0.03 38.18 -15.64
CA GLY A 276 0.95 38.56 -14.63
C GLY A 276 0.76 37.87 -13.29
N SER A 277 -0.42 37.28 -13.07
CA SER A 277 -0.76 36.64 -11.80
C SER A 277 0.16 35.48 -11.47
N SER A 278 0.55 35.39 -10.20
CA SER A 278 1.33 34.29 -9.65
C SER A 278 0.39 33.17 -9.17
N VAL A 279 0.60 31.95 -9.67
CA VAL A 279 -0.27 30.79 -9.39
C VAL A 279 0.56 29.64 -8.82
N LEU A 280 0.06 29.06 -7.71
CA LEU A 280 0.58 27.84 -7.11
C LEU A 280 -0.39 26.67 -7.34
N ASP A 281 0.14 25.56 -7.87
CA ASP A 281 -0.57 24.28 -8.02
C ASP A 281 -0.07 23.33 -6.92
N VAL A 282 -0.94 23.01 -5.96
CA VAL A 282 -0.65 22.16 -4.79
C VAL A 282 -1.14 20.75 -5.03
N GLY A 283 -0.23 19.78 -4.98
CA GLY A 283 -0.51 18.39 -5.37
C GLY A 283 -0.66 18.26 -6.88
N CYS A 284 0.25 18.89 -7.63
CA CYS A 284 0.15 19.03 -9.08
C CYS A 284 0.25 17.72 -9.86
N GLY A 285 0.73 16.62 -9.24
CA GLY A 285 0.97 15.35 -9.92
C GLY A 285 1.92 15.50 -11.11
N GLN A 286 1.48 15.07 -12.31
CA GLN A 286 2.22 15.25 -13.57
C GLN A 286 2.04 16.64 -14.20
N GLY A 287 1.52 17.62 -13.46
CA GLY A 287 1.50 19.04 -13.83
C GLY A 287 0.45 19.45 -14.86
N ARG A 288 -0.63 18.68 -15.09
CA ARG A 288 -1.58 18.95 -16.17
C ARG A 288 -2.22 20.35 -16.13
N HIS A 289 -2.58 20.85 -14.95
CA HIS A 289 -3.16 22.19 -14.78
C HIS A 289 -2.12 23.28 -14.97
N SER A 290 -0.95 23.14 -14.35
CA SER A 290 0.17 24.05 -14.52
C SER A 290 0.65 24.15 -15.96
N LEU A 291 0.71 23.02 -16.69
CA LEU A 291 1.05 22.98 -18.11
C LEU A 291 0.00 23.68 -18.98
N GLU A 292 -1.28 23.48 -18.70
CA GLU A 292 -2.35 24.17 -19.43
C GLU A 292 -2.35 25.68 -19.19
N LEU A 293 -2.07 26.14 -17.94
CA LEU A 293 -1.86 27.56 -17.65
C LEU A 293 -0.66 28.12 -18.43
N ALA A 294 0.46 27.40 -18.45
CA ALA A 294 1.66 27.80 -19.21
C ALA A 294 1.38 27.90 -20.71
N LYS A 295 0.68 26.93 -21.29
CA LYS A 295 0.23 26.93 -22.68
C LYS A 295 -0.62 28.16 -23.01
N ARG A 296 -1.43 28.63 -22.06
CA ARG A 296 -2.24 29.84 -22.18
C ARG A 296 -1.47 31.14 -21.95
N GLY A 297 -0.15 31.06 -21.68
CA GLY A 297 0.75 32.22 -21.56
C GLY A 297 0.87 32.81 -20.14
N TYR A 298 0.45 32.08 -19.09
CA TYR A 298 0.80 32.43 -17.72
C TYR A 298 2.27 32.11 -17.46
N LYS A 299 3.01 32.99 -16.81
CA LYS A 299 4.48 32.89 -16.70
C LYS A 299 4.96 32.67 -15.27
N ASN A 300 4.18 33.07 -14.29
CA ASN A 300 4.55 33.01 -12.86
C ASN A 300 3.91 31.78 -12.21
N LEU A 301 4.36 30.59 -12.62
CA LEU A 301 3.77 29.31 -12.22
C LEU A 301 4.73 28.54 -11.32
N THR A 302 4.22 28.12 -10.18
CA THR A 302 4.89 27.21 -9.25
C THR A 302 4.00 25.99 -9.02
N ALA A 303 4.59 24.81 -8.90
CA ALA A 303 3.85 23.56 -8.74
C ALA A 303 4.55 22.64 -7.74
N TYR A 304 3.82 22.17 -6.75
CA TYR A 304 4.32 21.32 -5.67
C TYR A 304 3.65 19.96 -5.70
N ASP A 305 4.45 18.91 -5.53
CA ASP A 305 3.97 17.56 -5.27
C ASP A 305 4.92 16.84 -4.29
N PHE A 306 4.44 15.84 -3.58
CA PHE A 306 5.29 15.05 -2.68
C PHE A 306 6.13 14.01 -3.42
N SER A 307 5.73 13.62 -4.64
CA SER A 307 6.37 12.57 -5.44
C SER A 307 7.39 13.15 -6.41
N PRO A 308 8.70 12.94 -6.19
CA PRO A 308 9.73 13.36 -7.14
C PRO A 308 9.50 12.79 -8.54
N ARG A 309 9.00 11.54 -8.62
CA ARG A 309 8.76 10.85 -9.88
C ARG A 309 7.66 11.52 -10.72
N LEU A 310 6.55 11.94 -10.10
CA LEU A 310 5.50 12.69 -10.79
C LEU A 310 6.03 14.03 -11.29
N LEU A 311 6.83 14.72 -10.46
CA LEU A 311 7.46 15.98 -10.83
C LEU A 311 8.49 15.83 -11.97
N ASP A 312 9.25 14.74 -12.02
CA ASP A 312 10.17 14.48 -13.13
C ASP A 312 9.41 14.31 -14.45
N CYS A 313 8.24 13.66 -14.40
CA CYS A 313 7.32 13.55 -15.53
C CYS A 313 6.79 14.93 -15.95
N ALA A 314 6.35 15.75 -14.97
CA ALA A 314 5.85 17.11 -15.21
C ALA A 314 6.92 18.03 -15.84
N LYS A 315 8.15 17.99 -15.31
CA LYS A 315 9.30 18.73 -15.84
C LYS A 315 9.59 18.33 -17.28
N SER A 316 9.66 17.02 -17.56
CA SER A 316 9.88 16.53 -18.93
C SER A 316 8.82 17.03 -19.92
N LYS A 317 7.54 17.11 -19.49
CA LYS A 317 6.45 17.65 -20.32
C LYS A 317 6.59 19.15 -20.52
N ALA A 318 6.96 19.90 -19.48
CA ALA A 318 7.20 21.34 -19.54
C ALA A 318 8.36 21.67 -20.49
N ASP A 319 9.48 20.96 -20.37
CA ASP A 319 10.65 21.14 -21.23
C ASP A 319 10.32 20.88 -22.71
N LYS A 320 9.59 19.80 -23.00
CA LYS A 320 9.12 19.49 -24.36
C LYS A 320 8.19 20.57 -24.93
N GLY A 321 7.39 21.20 -24.09
CA GLY A 321 6.50 22.30 -24.47
C GLY A 321 7.16 23.68 -24.51
N GLY A 322 8.42 23.79 -24.06
CA GLY A 322 9.14 25.08 -23.90
C GLY A 322 8.56 25.96 -22.80
N TYR A 323 7.91 25.37 -21.79
CA TYR A 323 7.26 26.10 -20.70
C TYR A 323 8.19 26.24 -19.49
N ARG A 324 8.13 27.38 -18.80
CA ARG A 324 8.82 27.62 -17.52
C ARG A 324 7.80 27.52 -16.38
N ILE A 325 8.02 26.51 -15.53
CA ILE A 325 7.22 26.25 -14.32
C ILE A 325 8.20 25.82 -13.24
N ASP A 326 8.09 26.40 -12.05
CA ASP A 326 8.93 26.04 -10.90
C ASP A 326 8.34 24.81 -10.19
N PHE A 327 8.93 23.63 -10.43
CA PHE A 327 8.51 22.39 -9.80
C PHE A 327 9.36 22.07 -8.58
N GLU A 328 8.73 21.88 -7.41
CA GLU A 328 9.43 21.53 -6.16
C GLU A 328 8.76 20.37 -5.43
N THR A 329 9.58 19.45 -4.90
CA THR A 329 9.09 18.37 -4.02
C THR A 329 8.78 18.95 -2.65
N LYS A 330 7.48 18.98 -2.28
CA LYS A 330 7.02 19.51 -0.99
C LYS A 330 5.83 18.72 -0.45
N ASP A 331 5.77 18.64 0.86
CA ASP A 331 4.58 18.20 1.58
C ASP A 331 3.60 19.37 1.70
N CYS A 332 2.42 19.21 1.15
CA CYS A 332 1.38 20.25 1.13
C CYS A 332 0.90 20.67 2.52
N ARG A 333 1.11 19.85 3.56
CA ARG A 333 0.79 20.19 4.96
C ARG A 333 1.72 21.24 5.56
N HIS A 334 2.90 21.44 4.98
CA HIS A 334 3.99 22.23 5.54
C HIS A 334 4.59 23.24 4.56
N LEU A 335 3.74 23.92 3.78
CA LEU A 335 4.21 24.98 2.89
C LEU A 335 4.73 26.17 3.70
N ARG A 336 5.97 26.56 3.43
CA ARG A 336 6.62 27.66 4.16
C ARG A 336 6.34 28.99 3.45
N ARG A 337 6.21 30.05 4.24
CA ARG A 337 6.19 31.42 3.73
C ARG A 337 7.53 31.73 3.05
N GLY A 338 7.53 31.86 1.76
CA GLY A 338 8.70 32.26 0.96
C GLY A 338 8.27 33.09 -0.23
N ALA A 339 7.40 32.52 -1.05
CA ALA A 339 6.69 33.22 -2.11
C ALA A 339 5.21 33.36 -1.69
N MET A 340 4.58 34.45 -2.14
CA MET A 340 3.16 34.71 -1.97
C MET A 340 2.49 34.68 -3.35
N PHE A 341 1.33 34.06 -3.45
CA PHE A 341 0.63 33.81 -4.70
C PHE A 341 -0.70 34.57 -4.76
N ASP A 342 -1.09 35.00 -5.96
CA ASP A 342 -2.38 35.61 -6.21
C ASP A 342 -3.49 34.56 -6.28
N ALA A 343 -3.14 33.35 -6.72
CA ALA A 343 -4.04 32.22 -6.68
C ALA A 343 -3.34 30.91 -6.27
N VAL A 344 -4.13 30.02 -5.64
CA VAL A 344 -3.74 28.64 -5.33
C VAL A 344 -4.81 27.70 -5.89
N ILE A 345 -4.38 26.67 -6.60
CA ILE A 345 -5.24 25.54 -6.97
C ILE A 345 -4.82 24.29 -6.20
N CYS A 346 -5.80 23.55 -5.70
CA CYS A 346 -5.60 22.33 -4.92
C CYS A 346 -6.74 21.34 -5.26
N LEU A 347 -6.55 20.58 -6.32
CA LEU A 347 -7.61 19.86 -7.01
C LEU A 347 -7.43 18.36 -6.91
N TYR A 348 -8.53 17.60 -7.04
CA TYR A 348 -8.54 16.14 -7.08
C TYR A 348 -7.96 15.50 -5.82
N ASP A 349 -8.66 15.68 -4.71
CA ASP A 349 -8.47 14.97 -3.44
C ASP A 349 -7.14 15.15 -2.71
N VAL A 350 -6.41 16.22 -2.97
CA VAL A 350 -5.24 16.56 -2.16
C VAL A 350 -5.68 16.84 -0.71
N ILE A 351 -6.75 17.65 -0.53
CA ILE A 351 -7.46 17.74 0.75
C ILE A 351 -8.44 16.58 0.83
N GLY A 352 -8.23 15.68 1.76
CA GLY A 352 -8.93 14.40 1.91
C GLY A 352 -8.01 13.19 1.75
N SER A 353 -6.80 13.36 1.20
CA SER A 353 -5.87 12.25 1.00
C SER A 353 -5.20 11.73 2.28
N PHE A 354 -5.45 12.36 3.42
CA PHE A 354 -4.92 11.96 4.72
C PHE A 354 -6.02 11.40 5.63
N ARG A 355 -5.71 10.30 6.33
CA ARG A 355 -6.63 9.67 7.28
C ARG A 355 -6.94 10.57 8.48
N ALA A 356 -5.95 11.34 8.94
CA ALA A 356 -6.14 12.28 10.04
C ALA A 356 -6.79 13.57 9.55
N TYR A 357 -7.90 13.97 10.20
CA TYR A 357 -8.59 15.23 9.90
C TYR A 357 -7.65 16.43 10.01
N ASP A 358 -6.82 16.50 11.06
CA ASP A 358 -5.90 17.59 11.31
C ASP A 358 -4.82 17.74 10.22
N ASP A 359 -4.41 16.67 9.59
CA ASP A 359 -3.50 16.70 8.44
C ASP A 359 -4.15 17.41 7.24
N ASN A 360 -5.43 17.13 6.97
CA ASN A 360 -6.18 17.80 5.92
C ASN A 360 -6.38 19.29 6.23
N ILE A 361 -6.67 19.64 7.49
CA ILE A 361 -6.74 21.04 7.94
C ILE A 361 -5.38 21.74 7.83
N SER A 362 -4.28 21.02 8.03
CA SER A 362 -2.93 21.58 7.86
C SER A 362 -2.65 22.03 6.43
N ILE A 363 -3.25 21.37 5.42
CA ILE A 363 -3.17 21.81 4.03
C ILE A 363 -3.88 23.17 3.85
N ILE A 364 -5.08 23.32 4.41
CA ILE A 364 -5.85 24.59 4.35
C ILE A 364 -5.04 25.73 4.99
N LYS A 365 -4.44 25.49 6.17
CA LYS A 365 -3.55 26.45 6.85
C LYS A 365 -2.32 26.79 6.00
N SER A 366 -1.74 25.81 5.35
CA SER A 366 -0.59 26.00 4.47
C SER A 366 -0.94 26.84 3.24
N ILE A 367 -2.08 26.57 2.59
CA ILE A 367 -2.60 27.38 1.47
C ILE A 367 -2.77 28.85 1.92
N ARG A 368 -3.41 29.07 3.09
CA ARG A 368 -3.53 30.42 3.64
C ARG A 368 -2.18 31.08 3.86
N GLY A 369 -1.19 30.30 4.28
CA GLY A 369 0.16 30.80 4.59
C GLY A 369 0.90 31.36 3.37
N VAL A 370 0.58 30.89 2.17
CA VAL A 370 1.28 31.23 0.92
C VAL A 370 0.43 32.08 -0.04
N LEU A 371 -0.86 32.29 0.23
CA LEU A 371 -1.76 33.08 -0.58
C LEU A 371 -1.69 34.54 -0.18
N ASN A 372 -1.71 35.51 -1.10
CA ASN A 372 -1.81 36.93 -0.84
C ASN A 372 -3.14 37.26 -0.12
N ARG A 373 -3.20 38.36 0.67
CA ARG A 373 -4.49 38.87 1.17
C ARG A 373 -5.35 39.30 -0.02
N GLY A 374 -6.62 38.87 -0.03
CA GLY A 374 -7.51 39.04 -1.18
C GLY A 374 -7.23 38.06 -2.34
N GLY A 375 -6.16 37.27 -2.25
CA GLY A 375 -5.91 36.18 -3.19
C GLY A 375 -6.91 35.05 -3.02
N ARG A 376 -7.15 34.30 -4.09
CA ARG A 376 -8.19 33.26 -4.13
C ARG A 376 -7.62 31.86 -4.31
N CYS A 377 -8.34 30.88 -3.78
CA CYS A 377 -8.04 29.48 -4.06
C CYS A 377 -9.25 28.75 -4.63
N VAL A 378 -8.97 27.79 -5.51
CA VAL A 378 -9.93 26.81 -5.99
C VAL A 378 -9.52 25.44 -5.50
N VAL A 379 -10.43 24.76 -4.82
CA VAL A 379 -10.20 23.47 -4.16
C VAL A 379 -11.31 22.52 -4.53
N SER A 380 -10.98 21.28 -4.86
CA SER A 380 -11.97 20.20 -4.95
C SER A 380 -11.72 19.12 -3.89
N VAL A 381 -12.81 18.61 -3.32
CA VAL A 381 -12.80 17.48 -2.36
C VAL A 381 -13.85 16.46 -2.73
N MET A 382 -13.63 15.20 -2.35
CA MET A 382 -14.62 14.14 -2.53
C MET A 382 -15.84 14.35 -1.64
N ASN A 383 -17.02 14.17 -2.21
CA ASN A 383 -18.31 14.40 -1.56
C ASN A 383 -18.70 13.23 -0.64
N MET A 384 -18.71 13.46 0.67
CA MET A 384 -19.16 12.48 1.66
C MET A 384 -20.66 12.21 1.56
N GLU A 385 -21.48 13.19 1.24
CA GLU A 385 -22.94 13.05 1.26
C GLU A 385 -23.43 12.02 0.23
N ILE A 386 -22.83 12.00 -0.97
CA ILE A 386 -23.12 10.96 -1.96
C ILE A 386 -22.54 9.61 -1.55
N THR A 387 -21.32 9.63 -0.96
CA THR A 387 -20.67 8.42 -0.48
C THR A 387 -21.51 7.72 0.57
N GLU A 388 -21.98 8.46 1.59
CA GLU A 388 -22.80 7.92 2.67
C GLU A 388 -24.16 7.38 2.18
N ARG A 389 -24.79 8.12 1.25
CA ARG A 389 -26.06 7.71 0.66
C ARG A 389 -25.94 6.42 -0.16
N GLN A 390 -24.88 6.27 -0.94
CA GLN A 390 -24.68 5.13 -1.83
C GLN A 390 -23.96 3.95 -1.17
N ALA A 391 -23.33 4.13 -0.01
CA ALA A 391 -22.55 3.09 0.65
C ALA A 391 -23.38 1.84 0.96
N ILE A 392 -22.96 0.71 0.41
CA ILE A 392 -23.52 -0.63 0.70
C ILE A 392 -22.69 -1.35 1.76
N ASN A 393 -21.37 -1.08 1.83
CA ASN A 393 -20.49 -1.60 2.85
C ASN A 393 -20.27 -0.50 3.90
N LYS A 394 -20.80 -0.68 5.09
CA LYS A 394 -20.68 0.25 6.22
C LYS A 394 -20.25 -0.49 7.47
N VAL A 395 -19.46 0.16 8.29
CA VAL A 395 -19.05 -0.31 9.61
C VAL A 395 -19.02 0.88 10.56
N GLU A 396 -19.42 0.68 11.82
CA GLU A 396 -19.38 1.75 12.81
C GLU A 396 -17.92 2.11 13.17
N ASN A 397 -17.06 1.12 13.25
CA ASN A 397 -15.63 1.30 13.55
C ASN A 397 -14.83 0.16 12.95
N VAL A 398 -14.00 0.45 11.96
CA VAL A 398 -13.19 -0.55 11.26
C VAL A 398 -12.19 -1.25 12.20
N ARG A 399 -11.70 -0.56 13.25
CA ARG A 399 -10.77 -1.15 14.23
C ARG A 399 -11.43 -2.19 15.12
N LYS A 400 -12.74 -2.04 15.37
CA LYS A 400 -13.55 -3.05 16.08
C LYS A 400 -14.00 -4.19 15.18
N HIS A 401 -14.10 -3.93 13.88
CA HIS A 401 -14.60 -4.90 12.90
C HIS A 401 -13.65 -5.01 11.69
N PRO A 402 -12.35 -5.33 11.90
CA PRO A 402 -11.35 -5.32 10.84
C PRO A 402 -11.63 -6.34 9.71
N GLN A 403 -12.40 -7.42 10.02
CA GLN A 403 -12.82 -8.37 8.99
C GLN A 403 -13.67 -7.73 7.89
N ALA A 404 -14.40 -6.65 8.16
CA ALA A 404 -15.17 -5.95 7.13
C ALA A 404 -14.27 -5.43 6.01
N LEU A 405 -13.07 -4.93 6.38
CA LEU A 405 -12.10 -4.47 5.42
C LEU A 405 -11.41 -5.63 4.67
N LEU A 406 -11.08 -6.73 5.37
CA LEU A 406 -10.50 -7.92 4.73
C LEU A 406 -11.44 -8.53 3.69
N LYS A 407 -12.75 -8.57 3.97
CA LYS A 407 -13.79 -9.09 3.07
C LYS A 407 -14.16 -8.13 1.95
N LEU A 408 -13.77 -6.85 2.05
CA LEU A 408 -14.04 -5.89 0.99
C LEU A 408 -13.42 -6.38 -0.31
N LYS A 409 -14.19 -6.29 -1.40
CA LYS A 409 -13.73 -6.66 -2.73
C LYS A 409 -12.61 -5.70 -3.19
N ALA A 410 -11.49 -6.27 -3.59
CA ALA A 410 -10.41 -5.50 -4.20
C ALA A 410 -10.78 -5.10 -5.64
N SER A 411 -10.25 -3.96 -6.10
CA SER A 411 -10.45 -3.48 -7.46
C SER A 411 -9.18 -2.88 -8.05
N ASN A 412 -9.13 -2.77 -9.38
CA ASN A 412 -8.14 -1.96 -10.09
C ASN A 412 -8.77 -0.65 -10.60
N ILE A 413 -9.78 -0.16 -9.91
CA ILE A 413 -10.63 0.93 -10.41
C ILE A 413 -9.86 2.24 -10.59
N MET A 414 -8.85 2.49 -9.75
CA MET A 414 -7.99 3.66 -9.91
C MET A 414 -7.20 3.61 -11.22
N GLN A 415 -6.73 2.44 -11.61
CA GLN A 415 -5.99 2.26 -12.84
C GLN A 415 -6.90 2.24 -14.08
N SER A 416 -8.08 1.63 -13.97
CA SER A 416 -8.96 1.41 -15.12
C SER A 416 -9.89 2.59 -15.43
N THR A 417 -10.55 3.17 -14.44
CA THR A 417 -11.59 4.20 -14.66
C THR A 417 -11.48 5.43 -13.78
N GLY A 418 -10.75 5.36 -12.66
CA GLY A 418 -10.70 6.39 -11.63
C GLY A 418 -12.01 6.60 -10.85
N ASN A 419 -13.04 5.76 -11.05
CA ASN A 419 -14.33 5.93 -10.39
C ASN A 419 -14.35 5.38 -8.96
N VAL A 420 -13.73 6.07 -8.03
CA VAL A 420 -13.62 5.72 -6.60
C VAL A 420 -14.94 5.82 -5.82
N PHE A 421 -16.04 6.13 -6.48
CA PHE A 421 -17.38 6.19 -5.89
C PHE A 421 -18.23 4.95 -6.18
N ASN A 422 -17.67 3.88 -6.75
CA ASN A 422 -18.42 2.64 -6.91
C ASN A 422 -18.60 1.95 -5.54
N PRO A 423 -19.86 1.79 -5.06
CA PRO A 423 -20.15 1.32 -3.70
C PRO A 423 -19.72 -0.13 -3.43
N GLU A 424 -19.47 -0.93 -4.46
CA GLU A 424 -18.95 -2.29 -4.30
C GLU A 424 -17.51 -2.33 -3.77
N TYR A 425 -16.73 -1.27 -4.01
CA TYR A 425 -15.28 -1.27 -3.80
C TYR A 425 -14.82 -0.32 -2.69
N TYR A 426 -15.74 0.22 -1.90
CA TYR A 426 -15.36 0.96 -0.70
C TYR A 426 -16.15 0.54 0.53
N LEU A 427 -15.53 0.73 1.69
CA LEU A 427 -16.09 0.54 3.02
C LEU A 427 -16.13 1.89 3.74
N LEU A 428 -17.30 2.33 4.15
CA LEU A 428 -17.47 3.53 4.96
C LEU A 428 -17.38 3.20 6.45
N ASP A 429 -16.42 3.77 7.16
CA ASP A 429 -16.38 3.81 8.61
C ASP A 429 -17.17 5.03 9.10
N THR A 430 -18.35 4.78 9.66
CA THR A 430 -19.27 5.86 10.05
C THR A 430 -18.83 6.60 11.31
N SER A 431 -17.94 6.04 12.13
CA SER A 431 -17.40 6.69 13.32
C SER A 431 -16.31 7.71 13.02
N SER A 432 -15.46 7.41 12.04
CA SER A 432 -14.32 8.25 11.66
C SER A 432 -14.54 9.07 10.39
N GLN A 433 -15.60 8.79 9.62
CA GLN A 433 -15.87 9.34 8.29
C GLN A 433 -14.77 8.99 7.27
N LEU A 434 -14.01 7.94 7.52
CA LEU A 434 -13.04 7.43 6.56
C LEU A 434 -13.68 6.47 5.57
N VAL A 435 -13.24 6.57 4.35
CA VAL A 435 -13.63 5.67 3.27
C VAL A 435 -12.44 4.82 2.89
N TYR A 436 -12.51 3.54 3.23
CA TYR A 436 -11.48 2.57 2.90
C TYR A 436 -11.75 1.95 1.54
N ARG A 437 -10.71 1.86 0.70
CA ARG A 437 -10.76 1.11 -0.55
C ARG A 437 -9.65 0.07 -0.57
N LYS A 438 -9.98 -1.12 -1.07
CA LYS A 438 -9.00 -2.17 -1.28
C LYS A 438 -8.66 -2.23 -2.77
N GLU A 439 -7.42 -1.94 -3.11
CA GLU A 439 -6.99 -1.72 -4.49
C GLU A 439 -5.85 -2.65 -4.89
N GLN A 440 -5.81 -2.98 -6.17
CA GLN A 440 -4.74 -3.69 -6.82
C GLN A 440 -4.33 -2.93 -8.08
N PHE A 441 -3.05 -3.01 -8.42
CA PHE A 441 -2.52 -2.44 -9.65
C PHE A 441 -1.95 -3.56 -10.51
N GLU A 442 -2.24 -3.50 -11.80
CA GLU A 442 -1.59 -4.35 -12.78
C GLU A 442 -0.27 -3.69 -13.21
N MET A 443 0.82 -4.40 -13.01
CA MET A 443 2.17 -3.98 -13.43
C MET A 443 2.86 -5.18 -14.06
N ASP A 444 3.43 -4.99 -15.25
CA ASP A 444 4.14 -6.05 -15.98
C ASP A 444 3.26 -7.31 -16.24
N GLY A 445 1.94 -7.12 -16.44
CA GLY A 445 0.98 -8.21 -16.66
C GLY A 445 0.53 -8.97 -15.39
N GLU A 446 0.90 -8.47 -14.19
CA GLU A 446 0.56 -9.08 -12.92
C GLU A 446 -0.19 -8.11 -12.00
N LEU A 447 -1.21 -8.62 -11.32
CA LEU A 447 -1.89 -7.87 -10.27
C LEU A 447 -1.02 -7.83 -9.00
N SER A 448 -0.89 -6.64 -8.43
CA SER A 448 -0.27 -6.47 -7.11
C SER A 448 -1.03 -7.21 -6.02
N SER A 449 -0.45 -7.30 -4.83
CA SER A 449 -1.20 -7.67 -3.63
C SER A 449 -2.32 -6.67 -3.36
N GLU A 450 -3.28 -7.07 -2.53
CA GLU A 450 -4.41 -6.24 -2.14
C GLU A 450 -3.97 -5.22 -1.10
N TYR A 451 -3.87 -3.96 -1.50
CA TYR A 451 -3.50 -2.85 -0.62
C TYR A 451 -4.71 -2.00 -0.27
N VAL A 452 -4.63 -1.29 0.83
CA VAL A 452 -5.69 -0.42 1.32
C VAL A 452 -5.24 1.01 1.34
N ILE A 453 -6.10 1.91 0.86
CA ILE A 453 -6.01 3.34 1.07
C ILE A 453 -7.27 3.81 1.80
N ALA A 454 -7.14 4.82 2.63
CA ALA A 454 -8.27 5.45 3.29
C ALA A 454 -8.26 6.95 3.01
N ASP A 455 -9.38 7.46 2.50
CA ASP A 455 -9.60 8.87 2.24
C ASP A 455 -10.52 9.45 3.31
N TYR A 456 -10.29 10.71 3.67
CA TYR A 456 -11.25 11.52 4.39
C TYR A 456 -12.12 12.27 3.37
N ARG A 457 -13.43 12.07 3.40
CA ARG A 457 -14.35 12.81 2.52
C ARG A 457 -15.09 13.87 3.30
N PHE A 458 -15.41 14.98 2.65
CA PHE A 458 -16.06 16.12 3.29
C PHE A 458 -17.52 16.24 2.87
N THR A 459 -18.39 16.61 3.81
CA THR A 459 -19.67 17.22 3.43
C THR A 459 -19.45 18.67 3.02
N ARG A 460 -20.39 19.23 2.29
CA ARG A 460 -20.32 20.64 1.88
C ARG A 460 -20.21 21.59 3.09
N CYS A 461 -20.98 21.35 4.13
CA CYS A 461 -20.93 22.14 5.35
C CYS A 461 -19.57 22.03 6.06
N GLN A 462 -18.97 20.85 6.12
CA GLN A 462 -17.67 20.65 6.77
C GLN A 462 -16.55 21.39 6.06
N ILE A 463 -16.47 21.32 4.73
CA ILE A 463 -15.39 21.99 4.01
C ILE A 463 -15.54 23.51 4.06
N ILE A 464 -16.76 24.05 3.97
CA ILE A 464 -17.03 25.49 4.16
C ILE A 464 -16.52 25.94 5.53
N LYS A 465 -16.97 25.28 6.59
CA LYS A 465 -16.58 25.57 7.98
C LYS A 465 -15.05 25.49 8.15
N ALA A 466 -14.41 24.46 7.60
CA ALA A 466 -12.97 24.30 7.69
C ALA A 466 -12.20 25.47 7.07
N PHE A 467 -12.67 26.02 5.95
CA PHE A 467 -12.06 27.20 5.34
C PHE A 467 -12.32 28.46 6.13
N GLU A 468 -13.56 28.73 6.56
CA GLU A 468 -13.93 29.91 7.34
C GLU A 468 -13.18 30.00 8.67
N GLU A 469 -13.10 28.90 9.42
CA GLU A 469 -12.36 28.81 10.68
C GLU A 469 -10.84 29.02 10.50
N ASN A 470 -10.33 28.84 9.28
CA ASN A 470 -8.92 29.04 8.97
C ASN A 470 -8.63 30.34 8.19
N GLY A 471 -9.53 31.35 8.28
CA GLY A 471 -9.30 32.72 7.81
C GLY A 471 -9.48 32.88 6.31
N PHE A 472 -10.48 32.23 5.76
CA PHE A 472 -10.98 32.45 4.41
C PHE A 472 -12.42 32.96 4.43
N LYS A 473 -12.77 33.69 3.40
CA LYS A 473 -14.16 33.97 3.03
C LYS A 473 -14.51 32.98 1.90
N VAL A 474 -15.44 32.06 2.14
CA VAL A 474 -15.92 31.15 1.08
C VAL A 474 -16.83 31.94 0.14
N LEU A 475 -16.51 31.96 -1.14
CA LEU A 475 -17.25 32.63 -2.21
C LEU A 475 -18.29 31.71 -2.83
N SER A 476 -17.93 30.46 -3.06
CA SER A 476 -18.84 29.37 -3.47
C SER A 476 -18.34 28.01 -2.99
N ALA A 477 -19.26 27.07 -2.87
CA ALA A 477 -18.97 25.66 -2.63
C ALA A 477 -20.10 24.84 -3.30
N ASP A 478 -19.81 24.26 -4.43
CA ASP A 478 -20.81 23.70 -5.32
C ASP A 478 -20.58 22.20 -5.56
N TYR A 479 -21.65 21.43 -5.64
CA TYR A 479 -21.57 20.07 -6.11
C TYR A 479 -21.34 20.09 -7.62
N VAL A 480 -20.29 19.42 -8.06
CA VAL A 480 -19.92 19.43 -9.46
C VAL A 480 -19.77 18.03 -10.04
N LYS A 481 -19.96 17.95 -11.32
CA LYS A 481 -19.68 16.79 -12.14
C LYS A 481 -18.35 17.01 -12.87
N LEU A 482 -17.57 15.97 -12.99
CA LEU A 482 -16.35 15.95 -13.78
C LEU A 482 -16.55 16.62 -15.16
N GLY A 483 -15.74 17.62 -15.47
CA GLY A 483 -15.76 18.34 -16.74
C GLY A 483 -16.91 19.36 -16.94
N ALA A 484 -17.69 19.67 -15.90
CA ALA A 484 -18.77 20.65 -15.96
C ALA A 484 -18.82 21.48 -14.65
N TRP A 485 -17.74 22.15 -14.34
CA TRP A 485 -17.57 22.95 -13.11
C TRP A 485 -18.34 24.28 -13.15
N ASP A 486 -18.67 24.77 -14.33
CA ASP A 486 -19.50 25.94 -14.58
C ASP A 486 -21.01 25.67 -14.45
N SER A 487 -21.40 24.43 -14.27
CA SER A 487 -22.79 23.98 -14.22
C SER A 487 -23.05 23.23 -12.89
N PRO A 488 -23.18 23.95 -11.76
CA PRO A 488 -23.39 23.34 -10.45
C PRO A 488 -24.62 22.43 -10.42
N LEU A 489 -24.51 21.36 -9.64
CA LEU A 489 -25.59 20.39 -9.44
C LEU A 489 -26.36 20.72 -8.15
N VAL A 490 -27.61 20.33 -8.10
CA VAL A 490 -28.41 20.43 -6.88
C VAL A 490 -27.95 19.42 -5.83
N ALA A 491 -28.16 19.73 -4.57
CA ALA A 491 -27.91 18.79 -3.48
C ALA A 491 -28.67 17.47 -3.71
N GLY A 492 -27.99 16.36 -3.53
CA GLY A 492 -28.59 15.04 -3.74
C GLY A 492 -28.49 14.49 -5.17
N ASP A 493 -27.95 15.22 -6.13
CA ASP A 493 -27.66 14.68 -7.47
C ASP A 493 -26.50 13.66 -7.41
N ASP A 494 -26.74 12.44 -7.90
CA ASP A 494 -25.78 11.33 -7.87
C ASP A 494 -24.55 11.54 -8.77
N ARG A 495 -24.56 12.57 -9.60
CA ARG A 495 -23.41 12.97 -10.42
C ARG A 495 -22.46 13.91 -9.68
N GLY A 496 -22.90 14.52 -8.55
CA GLY A 496 -22.13 15.47 -7.75
C GLY A 496 -21.09 14.78 -6.87
N LYS A 497 -20.11 14.14 -7.48
CA LYS A 497 -19.07 13.37 -6.78
C LYS A 497 -18.05 14.24 -6.06
N GLU A 498 -17.88 15.46 -6.50
CA GLU A 498 -16.96 16.43 -5.94
C GLU A 498 -17.70 17.67 -5.43
N ILE A 499 -17.11 18.31 -4.43
CA ILE A 499 -17.47 19.64 -3.97
C ILE A 499 -16.33 20.56 -4.38
N LEU A 500 -16.64 21.53 -5.24
CA LEU A 500 -15.71 22.55 -5.73
C LEU A 500 -15.92 23.83 -4.92
N LEU A 501 -14.87 24.25 -4.25
CA LEU A 501 -14.88 25.40 -3.36
C LEU A 501 -13.99 26.51 -3.91
N VAL A 502 -14.51 27.74 -3.93
CA VAL A 502 -13.76 28.97 -4.19
C VAL A 502 -13.72 29.79 -2.92
N ALA A 503 -12.54 30.15 -2.45
CA ALA A 503 -12.39 30.96 -1.25
C ALA A 503 -11.34 32.06 -1.43
N GLU A 504 -11.53 33.15 -0.71
CA GLU A 504 -10.65 34.32 -0.70
C GLU A 504 -10.00 34.46 0.68
N ARG A 505 -8.68 34.68 0.73
CA ARG A 505 -7.96 34.95 1.98
C ARG A 505 -8.32 36.32 2.55
N ILE A 506 -8.85 36.33 3.78
CA ILE A 506 -9.10 37.59 4.56
C ILE A 506 -7.85 38.04 5.31
#